data_32312b4b42a825a19747de7593d33c4f
#
_entry.id   32312b4b42a825a19747de7593d33c4f
#
_cell.length_a   1.000
_cell.length_b   1.000
_cell.length_c   1.000
_cell.angle_alpha   90.00
_cell.angle_beta   90.00
_cell.angle_gamma   90.00
#
_symmetry.space_group_name_H-M   'P 1'
#
loop_
_entity.id
_entity.type
_entity.pdbx_description
1 polymer ?
#
loop_
_entity_poly.entity_id
_entity_poly.type
_entity_poly.pdbx_seq_one_letter_code
_entity_poly.pdbx_strand_id
1 'polypeptide(L)'
;NRIASMVNTKEYLKNIYTILFTIPGIPSIYYGSEWAIEGDRKISDLNLRPELFLEDFENDIDAKNIEKFISNLISIRTKNIELTQGCYKEILVKNKQFVFGRGYNDKWILIALNLDNKEEILQFNVPFANSTLINLLDKTEKLNVKDYKLNISIPAFSSKILKEEE
;
A
#
# COMPACT_ATOMS: atom_id res chain seq x y z
N ASN A 1 19.65 -4.67 6.23
CA ASN A 1 18.93 -3.88 7.24
C ASN A 1 17.44 -4.21 7.22
N ARG A 2 16.76 -4.01 8.34
CA ARG A 2 15.31 -4.07 8.39
C ARG A 2 14.69 -2.86 7.70
N ILE A 3 13.48 -3.03 7.14
CA ILE A 3 12.85 -1.97 6.34
C ILE A 3 12.61 -0.69 7.15
N ALA A 4 12.22 -0.81 8.42
CA ALA A 4 12.00 0.32 9.30
C ALA A 4 13.26 1.16 9.54
N SER A 5 14.46 0.53 9.52
CA SER A 5 15.75 1.24 9.63
C SER A 5 16.25 1.82 8.29
N MET A 6 15.57 1.53 7.18
CA MET A 6 15.99 1.98 5.84
C MET A 6 15.22 3.22 5.38
N VAL A 7 14.12 3.54 6.04
CA VAL A 7 13.29 4.69 5.70
C VAL A 7 13.66 5.91 6.54
N ASN A 8 13.58 7.10 5.93
CA ASN A 8 13.85 8.35 6.64
C ASN A 8 12.75 8.73 7.64
N THR A 9 11.55 8.21 7.43
CA THR A 9 10.38 8.43 8.29
C THR A 9 9.48 7.21 8.26
N LYS A 10 8.88 6.86 9.39
CA LYS A 10 8.02 5.67 9.53
C LYS A 10 6.71 5.77 8.72
N GLU A 11 6.30 6.98 8.35
CA GLU A 11 5.14 7.21 7.49
C GLU A 11 5.26 6.49 6.14
N TYR A 12 6.48 6.31 5.61
CA TYR A 12 6.69 5.54 4.37
C TYR A 12 6.34 4.05 4.49
N LEU A 13 6.33 3.47 5.68
CA LEU A 13 6.08 2.04 5.87
C LEU A 13 4.73 1.61 5.28
N LYS A 14 3.68 2.42 5.46
CA LYS A 14 2.36 2.11 4.90
C LYS A 14 2.39 2.08 3.38
N ASN A 15 3.08 3.03 2.73
CA ASN A 15 3.24 3.04 1.27
C ASN A 15 4.04 1.83 0.78
N ILE A 16 5.12 1.45 1.48
CA ILE A 16 5.95 0.29 1.14
C ILE A 16 5.14 -1.00 1.23
N TYR A 17 4.37 -1.18 2.31
CA TYR A 17 3.52 -2.36 2.44
C TYR A 17 2.37 -2.35 1.44
N THR A 18 1.80 -1.18 1.11
CA THR A 18 0.81 -1.09 0.02
C THR A 18 1.41 -1.60 -1.29
N ILE A 19 2.62 -1.18 -1.66
CA ILE A 19 3.30 -1.68 -2.86
C ILE A 19 3.52 -3.19 -2.74
N LEU A 20 4.13 -3.67 -1.65
CA LEU A 20 4.44 -5.09 -1.44
C LEU A 20 3.23 -6.00 -1.65
N PHE A 21 2.07 -5.60 -1.15
CA PHE A 21 0.85 -6.43 -1.23
C PHE A 21 0.05 -6.22 -2.51
N THR A 22 0.39 -5.26 -3.37
CA THR A 22 -0.40 -4.96 -4.57
C THR A 22 0.34 -5.18 -5.89
N ILE A 23 1.68 -5.16 -5.90
CA ILE A 23 2.46 -5.52 -7.10
C ILE A 23 2.35 -7.02 -7.42
N PRO A 24 2.69 -7.43 -8.67
CA PRO A 24 2.84 -8.85 -9.03
C PRO A 24 3.88 -9.55 -8.15
N GLY A 25 3.66 -10.84 -7.88
CA GLY A 25 4.57 -11.66 -7.09
C GLY A 25 3.95 -12.16 -5.79
N ILE A 26 4.74 -12.82 -4.97
CA ILE A 26 4.33 -13.35 -3.66
C ILE A 26 4.90 -12.43 -2.58
N PRO A 27 4.06 -11.70 -1.84
CA PRO A 27 4.53 -10.87 -0.75
C PRO A 27 5.13 -11.73 0.37
N SER A 28 6.28 -11.31 0.88
CA SER A 28 6.94 -11.95 2.01
C SER A 28 7.28 -10.90 3.06
N ILE A 29 6.91 -11.15 4.30
CA ILE A 29 7.25 -10.31 5.45
C ILE A 29 8.19 -11.09 6.36
N TYR A 30 9.30 -10.46 6.71
CA TYR A 30 10.20 -11.01 7.70
C TYR A 30 9.65 -10.73 9.10
N TYR A 31 9.71 -11.69 10.00
CA TYR A 31 9.14 -11.61 11.36
C TYR A 31 9.57 -10.32 12.08
N GLY A 32 8.66 -9.71 12.83
CA GLY A 32 8.85 -8.44 13.52
C GLY A 32 8.72 -7.20 12.62
N SER A 33 8.69 -7.37 11.27
CA SER A 33 8.47 -6.23 10.37
C SER A 33 7.03 -5.73 10.44
N GLU A 34 6.10 -6.58 10.84
CA GLU A 34 4.70 -6.25 11.14
C GLU A 34 4.55 -5.29 12.32
N TRP A 35 5.55 -5.23 13.19
CA TRP A 35 5.62 -4.29 14.32
C TRP A 35 6.62 -3.16 14.07
N ALA A 36 7.12 -3.03 12.84
CA ALA A 36 8.09 -2.02 12.44
C ALA A 36 9.38 -2.02 13.28
N ILE A 37 9.85 -3.21 13.72
CA ILE A 37 11.10 -3.29 14.46
C ILE A 37 12.27 -2.86 13.59
N GLU A 38 13.20 -2.17 14.20
CA GLU A 38 14.41 -1.70 13.56
C GLU A 38 15.54 -2.74 13.68
N GLY A 39 16.55 -2.62 12.83
CA GLY A 39 17.73 -3.45 12.88
C GLY A 39 18.73 -3.07 11.78
N ASP A 40 19.99 -2.90 12.17
CA ASP A 40 21.08 -2.55 11.26
C ASP A 40 22.15 -3.64 11.27
N ARG A 41 22.45 -4.18 10.10
CA ARG A 41 23.50 -5.19 9.90
C ARG A 41 24.90 -4.69 10.29
N LYS A 42 25.13 -3.38 10.20
CA LYS A 42 26.41 -2.79 10.63
C LYS A 42 26.68 -2.96 12.11
N ILE A 43 25.65 -3.12 12.94
CA ILE A 43 25.76 -3.36 14.37
C ILE A 43 26.10 -4.83 14.62
N SER A 44 25.23 -5.74 14.16
CA SER A 44 25.46 -7.19 14.20
C SER A 44 24.35 -7.93 13.45
N ASP A 45 24.58 -9.20 13.10
CA ASP A 45 23.51 -10.07 12.56
C ASP A 45 22.42 -10.35 13.62
N LEU A 46 22.77 -10.37 14.91
CA LEU A 46 21.79 -10.52 16.00
C LEU A 46 20.85 -9.30 16.08
N ASN A 47 21.32 -8.10 15.76
CA ASN A 47 20.47 -6.91 15.70
C ASN A 47 19.39 -7.02 14.62
N LEU A 48 19.63 -7.80 13.56
CA LEU A 48 18.63 -8.09 12.54
C LEU A 48 17.64 -9.18 12.95
N ARG A 49 18.00 -10.03 13.91
CA ARG A 49 17.28 -11.25 14.30
C ARG A 49 17.09 -11.32 15.82
N PRO A 50 16.54 -10.25 16.45
CA PRO A 50 16.34 -10.31 17.89
C PRO A 50 15.31 -11.38 18.24
N GLU A 51 15.41 -11.92 19.42
CA GLU A 51 14.31 -12.64 20.06
C GLU A 51 13.17 -11.64 20.34
N LEU A 52 11.93 -12.02 20.05
CA LEU A 52 10.77 -11.14 20.18
C LEU A 52 9.71 -11.84 21.05
N PHE A 53 9.13 -11.09 21.95
CA PHE A 53 8.00 -11.53 22.78
C PHE A 53 6.77 -10.69 22.42
N LEU A 54 5.60 -11.33 22.31
CA LEU A 54 4.36 -10.63 21.93
C LEU A 54 4.00 -9.54 22.93
N GLU A 55 4.30 -9.78 24.20
CA GLU A 55 4.03 -8.85 25.30
C GLU A 55 4.73 -7.48 25.11
N ASP A 56 5.86 -7.45 24.41
CA ASP A 56 6.63 -6.22 24.14
C ASP A 56 5.85 -5.27 23.19
N PHE A 57 4.92 -5.81 22.40
CA PHE A 57 4.17 -5.07 21.37
C PHE A 57 2.69 -4.86 21.73
N GLU A 58 2.20 -5.50 22.78
CA GLU A 58 0.77 -5.43 23.16
C GLU A 58 0.28 -4.01 23.47
N ASN A 59 1.15 -3.17 23.98
CA ASN A 59 0.83 -1.79 24.34
C ASN A 59 1.48 -0.75 23.41
N ASP A 60 2.23 -1.19 22.39
CA ASP A 60 2.80 -0.30 21.37
C ASP A 60 1.75 0.04 20.32
N ILE A 61 1.25 1.28 20.38
CA ILE A 61 0.20 1.78 19.47
C ILE A 61 0.70 1.80 18.03
N ASP A 62 1.96 2.18 17.78
CA ASP A 62 2.50 2.28 16.44
C ASP A 62 2.71 0.89 15.83
N ALA A 63 3.23 -0.06 16.59
CA ALA A 63 3.35 -1.46 16.19
C ALA A 63 1.98 -2.05 15.82
N LYS A 64 0.96 -1.87 16.67
CA LYS A 64 -0.41 -2.32 16.40
C LYS A 64 -1.04 -1.67 15.18
N ASN A 65 -0.76 -0.40 14.93
CA ASN A 65 -1.26 0.29 13.75
C ASN A 65 -0.67 -0.29 12.45
N ILE A 66 0.62 -0.63 12.44
CA ILE A 66 1.26 -1.26 11.27
C ILE A 66 0.75 -2.69 11.10
N GLU A 67 0.66 -3.49 12.17
CA GLU A 67 0.12 -4.85 12.15
C GLU A 67 -1.30 -4.88 11.56
N LYS A 68 -2.19 -4.02 12.07
CA LYS A 68 -3.56 -3.88 11.58
C LYS A 68 -3.61 -3.47 10.11
N PHE A 69 -2.74 -2.54 9.70
CA PHE A 69 -2.67 -2.10 8.32
C PHE A 69 -2.23 -3.23 7.39
N ILE A 70 -1.21 -3.99 7.76
CA ILE A 70 -0.73 -5.17 7.02
C ILE A 70 -1.84 -6.24 6.94
N SER A 71 -2.51 -6.53 8.04
CA SER A 71 -3.63 -7.48 8.09
C SER A 71 -4.76 -7.07 7.11
N ASN A 72 -5.06 -5.76 7.04
CA ASN A 72 -6.03 -5.25 6.07
C ASN A 72 -5.54 -5.44 4.62
N LEU A 73 -4.27 -5.17 4.33
CA LEU A 73 -3.68 -5.39 2.99
C LEU A 73 -3.71 -6.87 2.59
N ILE A 74 -3.44 -7.79 3.52
CA ILE A 74 -3.56 -9.24 3.30
C ILE A 74 -5.01 -9.58 2.92
N SER A 75 -5.98 -9.08 3.68
CA SER A 75 -7.41 -9.28 3.41
C SER A 75 -7.81 -8.72 2.04
N ILE A 76 -7.34 -7.52 1.69
CA ILE A 76 -7.60 -6.91 0.38
C ILE A 76 -7.02 -7.79 -0.72
N ARG A 77 -5.76 -8.22 -0.60
CA ARG A 77 -5.11 -9.05 -1.62
C ARG A 77 -5.80 -10.39 -1.81
N THR A 78 -6.13 -11.09 -0.73
CA THR A 78 -6.72 -12.44 -0.79
C THR A 78 -8.15 -12.44 -1.35
N LYS A 79 -8.89 -11.36 -1.19
CA LYS A 79 -10.25 -11.21 -1.68
C LYS A 79 -10.35 -10.68 -3.12
N ASN A 80 -9.23 -10.27 -3.72
CA ASN A 80 -9.23 -9.64 -5.04
C ASN A 80 -8.27 -10.38 -5.98
N ILE A 81 -8.85 -11.12 -6.93
CA ILE A 81 -8.09 -11.91 -7.91
C ILE A 81 -7.19 -11.02 -8.78
N GLU A 82 -7.58 -9.78 -9.02
CA GLU A 82 -6.82 -8.78 -9.76
C GLU A 82 -5.42 -8.58 -9.13
N LEU A 83 -5.33 -8.61 -7.79
CA LEU A 83 -4.07 -8.44 -7.07
C LEU A 83 -3.20 -9.70 -7.05
N THR A 84 -3.80 -10.89 -7.20
CA THR A 84 -3.08 -12.17 -7.16
C THR A 84 -2.69 -12.69 -8.54
N GLN A 85 -3.57 -12.58 -9.53
CA GLN A 85 -3.39 -13.14 -10.88
C GLN A 85 -3.44 -12.07 -11.98
N GLY A 86 -3.85 -10.84 -11.66
CA GLY A 86 -4.03 -9.79 -12.64
C GLY A 86 -2.73 -9.32 -13.30
N CYS A 87 -2.84 -8.81 -14.52
CA CYS A 87 -1.76 -8.11 -15.19
C CYS A 87 -1.40 -6.81 -14.48
N TYR A 88 -0.21 -6.31 -14.74
CA TYR A 88 0.28 -5.02 -14.24
C TYR A 88 0.26 -3.98 -15.36
N LYS A 89 -0.16 -2.77 -15.04
CA LYS A 89 -0.10 -1.62 -15.95
C LYS A 89 0.32 -0.37 -15.17
N GLU A 90 1.41 0.22 -15.59
CA GLU A 90 1.81 1.55 -15.14
C GLU A 90 0.86 2.62 -15.70
N ILE A 91 0.41 3.55 -14.87
CA ILE A 91 -0.56 4.58 -15.24
C ILE A 91 0.05 5.98 -15.12
N LEU A 92 0.70 6.28 -14.01
CA LEU A 92 1.33 7.57 -13.76
C LEU A 92 2.60 7.39 -12.92
N VAL A 93 3.69 8.00 -13.38
CA VAL A 93 4.93 8.11 -12.59
C VAL A 93 5.34 9.58 -12.51
N LYS A 94 5.44 10.08 -11.30
CA LYS A 94 6.04 11.36 -10.95
C LYS A 94 7.19 11.15 -9.96
N ASN A 95 7.87 12.20 -9.55
CA ASN A 95 9.02 12.09 -8.64
C ASN A 95 8.65 11.40 -7.30
N LYS A 96 7.48 11.73 -6.75
CA LYS A 96 7.00 11.22 -5.44
C LYS A 96 5.60 10.62 -5.51
N GLN A 97 4.99 10.55 -6.67
CA GLN A 97 3.67 9.94 -6.87
C GLN A 97 3.78 8.82 -7.88
N PHE A 98 3.08 7.74 -7.57
CA PHE A 98 3.05 6.56 -8.40
C PHE A 98 1.64 5.98 -8.47
N VAL A 99 1.15 5.73 -9.69
CA VAL A 99 -0.14 5.09 -9.92
C VAL A 99 0.05 3.92 -10.89
N PHE A 100 -0.47 2.78 -10.51
CA PHE A 100 -0.52 1.59 -11.36
C PHE A 100 -1.85 0.85 -11.21
N GLY A 101 -2.16 0.01 -12.18
CA GLY A 101 -3.34 -0.83 -12.19
C GLY A 101 -3.00 -2.31 -12.17
N ARG A 102 -3.90 -3.09 -11.59
CA ARG A 102 -3.92 -4.55 -11.65
C ARG A 102 -5.24 -4.96 -12.30
N GLY A 103 -5.17 -5.63 -13.44
CA GLY A 103 -6.34 -6.00 -14.25
C GLY A 103 -6.51 -7.50 -14.40
N TYR A 104 -7.74 -8.00 -14.25
CA TYR A 104 -8.13 -9.39 -14.49
C TYR A 104 -9.55 -9.46 -15.06
N ASN A 105 -9.73 -10.06 -16.25
CA ASN A 105 -11.03 -10.20 -16.92
C ASN A 105 -11.82 -8.86 -16.98
N ASP A 106 -11.20 -7.81 -17.52
CA ASP A 106 -11.76 -6.45 -17.66
C ASP A 106 -12.07 -5.71 -16.34
N LYS A 107 -11.86 -6.34 -15.18
CA LYS A 107 -11.92 -5.69 -13.87
C LYS A 107 -10.57 -5.15 -13.47
N TRP A 108 -10.55 -3.97 -12.84
CA TRP A 108 -9.33 -3.29 -12.47
C TRP A 108 -9.33 -2.86 -11.01
N ILE A 109 -8.16 -2.97 -10.39
CA ILE A 109 -7.84 -2.29 -9.14
C ILE A 109 -6.74 -1.29 -9.44
N LEU A 110 -6.94 -0.03 -9.05
CA LEU A 110 -5.95 1.03 -9.18
C LEU A 110 -5.28 1.27 -7.84
N ILE A 111 -3.97 1.39 -7.84
CA ILE A 111 -3.17 1.70 -6.67
C ILE A 111 -2.51 3.04 -6.90
N ALA A 112 -2.77 4.00 -6.02
CA ALA A 112 -2.22 5.34 -6.10
C ALA A 112 -1.48 5.66 -4.81
N LEU A 113 -0.23 6.13 -4.93
CA LEU A 113 0.66 6.43 -3.81
C LEU A 113 1.15 7.87 -3.88
N ASN A 114 1.21 8.52 -2.73
CA ASN A 114 1.87 9.79 -2.54
C ASN A 114 2.95 9.67 -1.47
N LEU A 115 4.21 9.83 -1.88
CA LEU A 115 5.39 9.80 -1.00
C LEU A 115 5.84 11.19 -0.59
N ASP A 116 5.10 12.24 -0.98
CA ASP A 116 5.41 13.61 -0.56
C ASP A 116 4.86 13.91 0.84
N ASN A 117 5.43 14.90 1.50
CA ASN A 117 5.02 15.41 2.80
C ASN A 117 3.83 16.40 2.75
N LYS A 118 3.19 16.52 1.60
CA LYS A 118 1.98 17.33 1.38
C LYS A 118 0.97 16.55 0.54
N GLU A 119 -0.29 16.96 0.64
CA GLU A 119 -1.35 16.47 -0.22
C GLU A 119 -1.07 16.78 -1.69
N GLU A 120 -1.43 15.85 -2.58
CA GLU A 120 -1.25 16.00 -4.02
C GLU A 120 -2.54 15.63 -4.77
N ILE A 121 -2.93 16.48 -5.72
CA ILE A 121 -4.05 16.22 -6.61
C ILE A 121 -3.49 15.61 -7.91
N LEU A 122 -3.95 14.42 -8.25
CA LEU A 122 -3.55 13.70 -9.44
C LEU A 122 -4.72 13.56 -10.41
N GLN A 123 -4.44 13.80 -11.69
CA GLN A 123 -5.34 13.52 -12.79
C GLN A 123 -4.66 12.57 -13.78
N PHE A 124 -5.33 11.48 -14.12
CA PHE A 124 -4.79 10.47 -15.05
C PHE A 124 -5.92 9.70 -15.74
N ASN A 125 -5.54 9.01 -16.84
CA ASN A 125 -6.47 8.16 -17.56
C ASN A 125 -6.50 6.76 -16.93
N VAL A 126 -7.68 6.14 -16.93
CA VAL A 126 -7.92 4.78 -16.44
C VAL A 126 -8.47 3.89 -17.56
N PRO A 127 -8.36 2.54 -17.47
CA PRO A 127 -8.75 1.64 -18.57
C PRO A 127 -10.27 1.45 -18.73
N PHE A 128 -11.10 2.08 -17.92
CA PHE A 128 -12.57 1.96 -17.93
C PHE A 128 -13.22 3.34 -17.85
N ALA A 129 -14.49 3.44 -18.26
CA ALA A 129 -15.23 4.69 -18.33
C ALA A 129 -16.44 4.70 -17.38
N ASN A 130 -16.78 5.90 -16.87
CA ASN A 130 -18.06 6.19 -16.21
C ASN A 130 -18.44 5.20 -15.10
N SER A 131 -17.54 4.98 -14.16
CA SER A 131 -17.76 4.11 -13.01
C SER A 131 -17.54 4.82 -11.68
N THR A 132 -18.10 4.27 -10.61
CA THR A 132 -17.81 4.68 -9.24
C THR A 132 -16.77 3.73 -8.65
N LEU A 133 -15.71 4.28 -8.06
CA LEU A 133 -14.68 3.54 -7.37
C LEU A 133 -14.86 3.68 -5.86
N ILE A 134 -14.61 2.59 -5.14
CA ILE A 134 -14.50 2.59 -3.68
C ILE A 134 -13.04 2.41 -3.28
N ASN A 135 -12.60 3.17 -2.27
CA ASN A 135 -11.26 2.97 -1.69
C ASN A 135 -11.30 1.79 -0.71
N LEU A 136 -10.58 0.71 -1.01
CA LEU A 136 -10.56 -0.49 -0.17
C LEU A 136 -9.85 -0.28 1.18
N LEU A 137 -9.04 0.78 1.31
CA LEU A 137 -8.42 1.18 2.58
C LEU A 137 -9.36 2.02 3.45
N ASP A 138 -10.28 2.76 2.81
CA ASP A 138 -11.34 3.55 3.46
C ASP A 138 -12.65 3.42 2.67
N LYS A 139 -13.48 2.47 3.04
CA LYS A 139 -14.72 2.15 2.32
C LYS A 139 -15.78 3.26 2.34
N THR A 140 -15.57 4.32 3.09
CA THR A 140 -16.45 5.50 3.09
C THR A 140 -16.13 6.43 1.92
N GLU A 141 -14.93 6.33 1.34
CA GLU A 141 -14.50 7.15 0.23
C GLU A 141 -14.92 6.54 -1.11
N LYS A 142 -15.69 7.31 -1.88
CA LYS A 142 -16.11 6.98 -3.24
C LYS A 142 -15.62 8.04 -4.22
N LEU A 143 -15.19 7.62 -5.40
CA LEU A 143 -14.63 8.46 -6.44
C LEU A 143 -15.30 8.13 -7.79
N ASN A 144 -15.54 9.14 -8.60
CA ASN A 144 -16.18 8.95 -9.91
C ASN A 144 -15.17 9.08 -11.05
N VAL A 145 -15.18 8.11 -11.93
CA VAL A 145 -14.49 8.17 -13.22
C VAL A 145 -15.44 8.79 -14.25
N LYS A 146 -14.94 9.76 -15.01
CA LYS A 146 -15.66 10.38 -16.13
C LYS A 146 -14.79 10.34 -17.38
N ASP A 147 -15.34 9.82 -18.47
CA ASP A 147 -14.68 9.78 -19.78
C ASP A 147 -13.23 9.25 -19.70
N TYR A 148 -13.04 8.09 -19.02
CA TYR A 148 -11.74 7.48 -18.79
C TYR A 148 -10.77 8.32 -17.94
N LYS A 149 -11.23 9.38 -17.28
CA LYS A 149 -10.39 10.25 -16.44
C LYS A 149 -10.78 10.12 -14.98
N LEU A 150 -9.78 9.99 -14.14
CA LEU A 150 -9.91 10.03 -12.69
C LEU A 150 -9.14 11.23 -12.15
N ASN A 151 -9.79 11.98 -11.26
CA ASN A 151 -9.18 13.06 -10.50
C ASN A 151 -9.29 12.71 -9.01
N ILE A 152 -8.13 12.62 -8.33
CA ILE A 152 -8.06 12.19 -6.93
C ILE A 152 -7.12 13.10 -6.13
N SER A 153 -7.48 13.35 -4.87
CA SER A 153 -6.57 13.89 -3.88
C SER A 153 -5.99 12.75 -3.06
N ILE A 154 -4.68 12.77 -2.83
CA ILE A 154 -3.97 11.79 -1.99
C ILE A 154 -3.21 12.55 -0.91
N PRO A 155 -3.57 12.36 0.37
CA PRO A 155 -2.88 13.00 1.48
C PRO A 155 -1.37 12.70 1.52
N ALA A 156 -0.61 13.48 2.28
CA ALA A 156 0.80 13.24 2.50
C ALA A 156 1.05 11.81 2.99
N PHE A 157 2.12 11.18 2.49
CA PHE A 157 2.57 9.85 2.89
C PHE A 157 1.48 8.76 2.88
N SER A 158 0.50 8.88 1.98
CA SER A 158 -0.63 7.96 1.95
C SER A 158 -0.79 7.23 0.62
N SER A 159 -1.68 6.24 0.63
CA SER A 159 -2.03 5.45 -0.54
C SER A 159 -3.54 5.22 -0.61
N LYS A 160 -4.03 4.93 -1.82
CA LYS A 160 -5.39 4.49 -2.08
C LYS A 160 -5.37 3.23 -2.92
N ILE A 161 -6.27 2.30 -2.61
CA ILE A 161 -6.52 1.08 -3.39
C ILE A 161 -7.97 1.17 -3.86
N LEU A 162 -8.17 1.45 -5.14
CA LEU A 162 -9.46 1.80 -5.71
C LEU A 162 -9.99 0.64 -6.56
N LYS A 163 -11.21 0.20 -6.30
CA LYS A 163 -11.92 -0.84 -7.06
C LYS A 163 -13.28 -0.32 -7.49
N GLU A 164 -13.77 -0.78 -8.65
CA GLU A 164 -15.14 -0.48 -9.09
C GLU A 164 -16.14 -1.02 -8.06
N GLU A 165 -17.13 -0.18 -7.71
CA GLU A 165 -18.25 -0.55 -6.85
C GLU A 165 -19.16 -1.52 -7.62
N GLU A 166 -19.42 -2.70 -7.05
CA GLU A 166 -20.33 -3.72 -7.62
C GLU A 166 -21.80 -3.41 -7.33
#